data_7fc4ead8f87fa9daad69af13b95c7cfe
#
_entry.id   7fc4ead8f87fa9daad69af13b95c7cfe
#
_cell.length_a   1.000
_cell.length_b   1.000
_cell.length_c   1.000
_cell.angle_alpha   90.00
_cell.angle_beta   90.00
_cell.angle_gamma   90.00
#
_symmetry.space_group_name_H-M   'P 1'
#
loop_
_entity.id
_entity.type
_entity.pdbx_description
1 polymer ?
#
loop_
_entity_poly.entity_id
_entity_poly.type
_entity_poly.pdbx_seq_one_letter_code
_entity_poly.pdbx_strand_id
1 'polypeptide(L)'
;FPKKNVVPAHSGPEEALVKLYTLYRDNPGLKKQINVPVVEREYLRLAEFWIEGRGKHCGFPLWGTWGNPAAEQWIRDRKYEAPEFGNHTRPSWGDYAQDSIPLFEQKTIEGHAVRATLFATGATAAALENRSPEYIAAVSRLWDNMIGKRMFITGGVGAVHFDEKFGPDYF
;
A
#
# COMPACT_ATOMS: atom_id res chain seq x y z
N PHE A 1 8.79 -5.40 -16.80
CA PHE A 1 9.24 -6.60 -16.08
C PHE A 1 8.11 -7.63 -16.05
N PRO A 2 7.93 -8.47 -17.07
CA PRO A 2 6.71 -9.26 -17.21
C PRO A 2 6.57 -10.43 -16.23
N LYS A 3 7.55 -10.70 -15.38
CA LYS A 3 7.53 -11.87 -14.49
C LYS A 3 7.69 -11.59 -13.00
N LYS A 4 7.94 -10.36 -12.60
CA LYS A 4 8.06 -9.99 -11.17
C LYS A 4 7.38 -8.65 -10.97
N ASN A 5 6.24 -8.67 -10.33
CA ASN A 5 5.57 -7.47 -9.90
C ASN A 5 6.29 -6.96 -8.65
N VAL A 6 7.19 -6.02 -8.81
CA VAL A 6 7.94 -5.43 -7.71
C VAL A 6 7.21 -4.15 -7.31
N VAL A 7 6.64 -4.15 -6.12
CA VAL A 7 6.06 -2.96 -5.49
C VAL A 7 6.97 -2.50 -4.36
N PRO A 8 6.95 -1.22 -3.96
CA PRO A 8 7.73 -0.75 -2.82
C PRO A 8 7.44 -1.54 -1.56
N ALA A 9 8.48 -1.92 -0.81
CA ALA A 9 8.31 -2.62 0.46
C ALA A 9 7.57 -1.76 1.49
N HIS A 10 7.84 -0.45 1.51
CA HIS A 10 7.09 0.53 2.28
C HIS A 10 6.31 1.43 1.33
N SER A 11 5.02 1.61 1.59
CA SER A 11 4.18 2.55 0.83
C SER A 11 4.62 4.00 1.08
N GLY A 12 4.33 4.87 0.12
CA GLY A 12 4.71 6.28 0.12
C GLY A 12 5.29 6.75 -1.21
N PRO A 13 6.13 5.96 -1.90
CA PRO A 13 6.63 6.34 -3.23
C PRO A 13 5.52 6.54 -4.26
N GLU A 14 4.39 5.87 -4.11
CA GLU A 14 3.22 6.00 -4.99
C GLU A 14 2.71 7.44 -5.02
N GLU A 15 2.51 8.05 -3.84
CA GLU A 15 2.11 9.46 -3.72
C GLU A 15 3.18 10.41 -4.28
N ALA A 16 4.45 10.14 -3.98
CA ALA A 16 5.56 10.94 -4.48
C ALA A 16 5.62 10.96 -6.01
N LEU A 17 5.36 9.84 -6.66
CA LEU A 17 5.30 9.76 -8.12
C LEU A 17 4.12 10.54 -8.69
N VAL A 18 2.94 10.49 -8.07
CA VAL A 18 1.80 11.30 -8.48
C VAL A 18 2.13 12.79 -8.33
N LYS A 19 2.78 13.19 -7.24
CA LYS A 19 3.24 14.57 -7.05
C LYS A 19 4.26 15.00 -8.10
N LEU A 20 5.19 14.14 -8.50
CA LEU A 20 6.11 14.43 -9.60
C LEU A 20 5.38 14.59 -10.93
N TYR A 21 4.39 13.72 -11.19
CA TYR A 21 3.54 13.86 -12.37
C TYR A 21 2.85 15.22 -12.42
N THR A 22 2.15 15.61 -11.35
CA THR A 22 1.43 16.89 -11.30
C THR A 22 2.38 18.08 -11.37
N LEU A 23 3.51 18.02 -10.65
CA LEU A 23 4.52 19.08 -10.67
C LEU A 23 5.02 19.35 -12.08
N TYR A 24 5.41 18.33 -12.83
CA TYR A 24 5.97 18.49 -14.17
C TYR A 24 4.92 18.76 -15.23
N ARG A 25 3.70 18.24 -15.09
CA ARG A 25 2.56 18.59 -15.94
C ARG A 25 2.24 20.07 -15.85
N ASP A 26 2.19 20.60 -14.62
CA ASP A 26 1.76 21.95 -14.35
C ASP A 26 2.91 22.97 -14.50
N ASN A 27 4.16 22.50 -14.51
CA ASN A 27 5.36 23.33 -14.64
C ASN A 27 6.32 22.80 -15.72
N PRO A 28 5.93 22.87 -17.01
CA PRO A 28 6.78 22.36 -18.09
C PRO A 28 8.12 23.08 -18.21
N GLY A 29 8.18 24.33 -17.80
CA GLY A 29 9.44 25.12 -17.76
C GLY A 29 10.45 24.55 -16.76
N LEU A 30 10.01 24.18 -15.56
CA LEU A 30 10.85 23.54 -14.55
C LEU A 30 11.43 22.23 -15.06
N LYS A 31 10.60 21.37 -15.66
CA LYS A 31 11.02 20.09 -16.23
C LYS A 31 12.14 20.28 -17.25
N LYS A 32 12.01 21.29 -18.11
CA LYS A 32 13.02 21.61 -19.13
C LYS A 32 14.33 22.11 -18.49
N GLN A 33 14.25 22.94 -17.45
CA GLN A 33 15.43 23.49 -16.77
C GLN A 33 16.28 22.42 -16.11
N ILE A 34 15.66 21.45 -15.44
CA ILE A 34 16.37 20.37 -14.75
C ILE A 34 16.64 19.15 -15.62
N ASN A 35 16.32 19.24 -16.92
CA ASN A 35 16.60 18.21 -17.93
C ASN A 35 16.11 16.82 -17.52
N VAL A 36 14.86 16.71 -17.05
CA VAL A 36 14.24 15.41 -16.71
C VAL A 36 13.93 14.66 -18.00
N PRO A 37 14.55 13.52 -18.25
CA PRO A 37 14.39 12.78 -19.52
C PRO A 37 13.05 12.03 -19.63
N VAL A 38 12.36 11.83 -18.52
CA VAL A 38 11.13 11.03 -18.44
C VAL A 38 9.92 11.89 -18.79
N VAL A 39 9.02 11.35 -19.59
CA VAL A 39 7.71 11.95 -19.83
C VAL A 39 6.92 11.90 -18.53
N GLU A 40 6.33 13.02 -18.10
CA GLU A 40 5.65 13.14 -16.81
C GLU A 40 4.58 12.06 -16.59
N ARG A 41 3.89 11.66 -17.62
CA ARG A 41 2.87 10.58 -17.56
C ARG A 41 3.42 9.26 -17.05
N GLU A 42 4.70 8.98 -17.25
CA GLU A 42 5.32 7.73 -16.80
C GLU A 42 5.42 7.65 -15.27
N TYR A 43 5.49 8.79 -14.57
CA TYR A 43 5.44 8.80 -13.11
C TYR A 43 4.06 8.32 -12.60
N LEU A 44 2.98 8.82 -13.20
CA LEU A 44 1.63 8.36 -12.84
C LEU A 44 1.44 6.88 -13.17
N ARG A 45 1.88 6.44 -14.36
CA ARG A 45 1.82 5.02 -14.76
C ARG A 45 2.57 4.10 -13.81
N LEU A 46 3.73 4.53 -13.32
CA LEU A 46 4.49 3.74 -12.35
C LEU A 46 3.77 3.68 -11.00
N ALA A 47 3.17 4.78 -10.56
CA ALA A 47 2.36 4.78 -9.33
C ALA A 47 1.16 3.82 -9.46
N GLU A 48 0.40 3.92 -10.55
CA GLU A 48 -0.72 3.02 -10.86
C GLU A 48 -0.26 1.56 -10.92
N PHE A 49 0.85 1.27 -11.58
CA PHE A 49 1.42 -0.08 -11.65
C PHE A 49 1.74 -0.66 -10.27
N TRP A 50 2.30 0.14 -9.36
CA TRP A 50 2.57 -0.32 -8.00
C TRP A 50 1.29 -0.49 -7.17
N ILE A 51 0.35 0.43 -7.28
CA ILE A 51 -0.94 0.36 -6.59
C ILE A 51 -1.72 -0.88 -7.03
N GLU A 52 -1.85 -1.10 -8.32
CA GLU A 52 -2.58 -2.23 -8.90
C GLU A 52 -1.83 -3.55 -8.76
N GLY A 53 -0.52 -3.49 -8.68
CA GLY A 53 0.34 -4.64 -8.48
C GLY A 53 0.28 -5.21 -7.07
N ARG A 54 0.04 -4.37 -6.08
CA ARG A 54 -0.02 -4.77 -4.68
C ARG A 54 -1.21 -5.70 -4.45
N GLY A 55 -0.98 -6.76 -3.67
CA GLY A 55 -1.97 -7.82 -3.43
C GLY A 55 -2.00 -8.93 -4.47
N LYS A 56 -1.27 -8.79 -5.58
CA LYS A 56 -1.19 -9.85 -6.61
C LYS A 56 -0.13 -10.91 -6.34
N HIS A 57 0.61 -10.76 -5.25
CA HIS A 57 1.70 -11.68 -4.84
C HIS A 57 1.26 -12.76 -3.85
N CYS A 58 -0.02 -12.91 -3.57
CA CYS A 58 -0.54 -13.90 -2.63
C CYS A 58 0.09 -13.82 -1.22
N GLY A 59 0.45 -12.63 -0.77
CA GLY A 59 1.07 -12.42 0.54
C GLY A 59 2.54 -12.83 0.62
N PHE A 60 3.20 -13.05 -0.50
CA PHE A 60 4.63 -13.36 -0.52
C PHE A 60 5.42 -12.07 -0.28
N PRO A 61 6.31 -12.02 0.73
CA PRO A 61 7.14 -10.85 0.94
C PRO A 61 8.04 -10.63 -0.27
N LEU A 62 8.16 -9.38 -0.72
CA LEU A 62 8.93 -8.99 -1.89
C LEU A 62 10.39 -9.48 -1.85
N TRP A 63 11.00 -9.46 -0.68
CA TRP A 63 12.36 -9.94 -0.50
C TRP A 63 12.46 -11.48 -0.44
N GLY A 64 11.36 -12.22 -0.15
CA GLY A 64 11.27 -13.67 -0.30
C GLY A 64 11.35 -14.11 -1.76
N THR A 65 10.93 -13.24 -2.70
CA THR A 65 11.02 -13.52 -4.14
C THR A 65 12.44 -13.44 -4.69
N TRP A 66 13.38 -12.96 -3.90
CA TRP A 66 14.80 -12.82 -4.30
C TRP A 66 15.66 -13.98 -3.86
N GLY A 67 15.03 -15.07 -3.37
CA GLY A 67 15.76 -16.27 -2.96
C GLY A 67 16.63 -16.07 -1.73
N ASN A 68 16.24 -15.15 -0.83
CA ASN A 68 16.94 -14.93 0.42
C ASN A 68 16.47 -15.95 1.48
N PRO A 69 17.30 -16.89 1.92
CA PRO A 69 16.93 -17.89 2.92
C PRO A 69 16.50 -17.29 4.26
N ALA A 70 17.03 -16.12 4.62
CA ALA A 70 16.63 -15.40 5.82
C ALA A 70 15.17 -14.94 5.77
N ALA A 71 14.60 -14.74 4.56
CA ALA A 71 13.21 -14.39 4.38
C ALA A 71 12.26 -15.49 4.82
N GLU A 72 12.56 -16.74 4.44
CA GLU A 72 11.75 -17.88 4.84
C GLU A 72 11.83 -18.15 6.35
N GLN A 73 12.98 -17.93 6.95
CA GLN A 73 13.14 -18.06 8.38
C GLN A 73 12.34 -16.98 9.11
N TRP A 74 12.46 -15.75 8.69
CA TRP A 74 11.71 -14.62 9.26
C TRP A 74 10.19 -14.83 9.15
N ILE A 75 9.69 -15.35 8.03
CA ILE A 75 8.27 -15.70 7.86
C ILE A 75 7.86 -16.81 8.84
N ARG A 76 8.72 -17.82 9.03
CA ARG A 76 8.48 -18.90 9.99
C ARG A 76 8.44 -18.36 11.41
N ASP A 77 9.36 -17.51 11.77
CA ASP A 77 9.48 -16.95 13.11
C ASP A 77 8.28 -16.08 13.46
N ARG A 78 7.79 -15.27 12.52
CA ARG A 78 6.61 -14.42 12.72
C ARG A 78 5.26 -15.15 12.80
N LYS A 79 5.20 -16.43 12.44
CA LYS A 79 4.01 -17.23 12.70
C LYS A 79 3.61 -17.32 14.18
N TYR A 80 4.55 -17.06 15.05
CA TYR A 80 4.35 -17.19 16.49
C TYR A 80 4.01 -15.87 17.19
N GLU A 81 4.05 -14.76 16.46
CA GLU A 81 4.04 -13.45 17.08
C GLU A 81 2.66 -12.83 17.33
N ALA A 82 1.57 -13.43 16.85
CA ALA A 82 0.22 -12.92 17.11
C ALA A 82 -0.86 -14.02 17.12
N PRO A 83 -0.76 -15.04 17.98
CA PRO A 83 -1.78 -16.08 18.06
C PRO A 83 -3.15 -15.58 18.52
N GLU A 84 -3.21 -14.46 19.24
CA GLU A 84 -4.43 -13.87 19.79
C GLU A 84 -5.29 -13.12 18.76
N PHE A 85 -4.76 -12.76 17.60
CA PHE A 85 -5.45 -11.94 16.60
C PHE A 85 -5.93 -12.68 15.35
N GLY A 86 -6.02 -14.00 15.42
CA GLY A 86 -6.63 -14.80 14.37
C GLY A 86 -5.75 -15.95 13.86
N ASN A 87 -6.42 -16.93 13.30
CA ASN A 87 -5.81 -18.12 12.73
C ASN A 87 -5.17 -17.75 11.38
N HIS A 88 -4.05 -17.02 11.40
CA HIS A 88 -3.33 -16.63 10.20
C HIS A 88 -2.60 -17.85 9.63
N THR A 89 -3.27 -18.58 8.77
CA THR A 89 -2.68 -19.66 7.98
C THR A 89 -1.69 -19.14 6.92
N ARG A 90 -1.60 -17.83 6.77
CA ARG A 90 -0.67 -17.14 5.87
C ARG A 90 0.34 -16.31 6.66
N PRO A 91 1.56 -16.13 6.15
CA PRO A 91 2.50 -15.19 6.75
C PRO A 91 1.85 -13.82 6.91
N SER A 92 1.90 -13.23 8.09
CA SER A 92 1.31 -11.92 8.41
C SER A 92 1.87 -10.75 7.58
N TRP A 93 2.89 -11.02 6.78
CA TRP A 93 3.53 -10.02 5.94
C TRP A 93 2.64 -9.44 4.85
N GLY A 94 1.81 -10.26 4.21
CA GLY A 94 0.89 -9.78 3.17
C GLY A 94 -0.07 -8.73 3.71
N ASP A 95 -0.70 -9.01 4.84
CA ASP A 95 -1.59 -8.06 5.51
C ASP A 95 -0.80 -6.86 6.04
N TYR A 96 0.34 -7.10 6.68
CA TYR A 96 1.22 -6.07 7.19
C TYR A 96 1.60 -5.02 6.14
N ALA A 97 1.88 -5.45 4.91
CA ALA A 97 2.32 -4.59 3.80
C ALA A 97 1.19 -4.21 2.83
N GLN A 98 -0.08 -4.51 3.15
CA GLN A 98 -1.24 -4.33 2.27
C GLN A 98 -1.11 -5.13 0.95
N ASP A 99 -0.44 -6.27 0.98
CA ASP A 99 -0.08 -7.08 -0.20
C ASP A 99 -0.74 -8.46 -0.23
N SER A 100 -1.75 -8.70 0.62
CA SER A 100 -2.52 -9.96 0.65
C SER A 100 -3.68 -9.96 -0.34
N ILE A 101 -4.30 -8.81 -0.55
CA ILE A 101 -5.50 -8.63 -1.38
C ILE A 101 -5.32 -7.38 -2.24
N PRO A 102 -5.62 -7.44 -3.56
CA PRO A 102 -5.60 -6.27 -4.43
C PRO A 102 -6.49 -5.14 -3.91
N LEU A 103 -6.07 -3.88 -4.12
CA LEU A 103 -6.78 -2.69 -3.65
C LEU A 103 -8.28 -2.73 -3.93
N PHE A 104 -8.66 -3.09 -5.14
CA PHE A 104 -10.07 -3.08 -5.56
C PHE A 104 -10.93 -4.14 -4.88
N GLU A 105 -10.31 -5.17 -4.31
CA GLU A 105 -10.97 -6.26 -3.59
C GLU A 105 -10.92 -6.06 -2.06
N GLN A 106 -10.08 -5.15 -1.56
CA GLN A 106 -9.97 -4.86 -0.13
C GLN A 106 -11.29 -4.30 0.42
N LYS A 107 -11.79 -4.90 1.50
CA LYS A 107 -13.03 -4.47 2.18
C LYS A 107 -12.76 -3.65 3.43
N THR A 108 -11.63 -3.89 4.06
CA THR A 108 -11.21 -3.28 5.32
C THR A 108 -9.79 -2.76 5.19
N ILE A 109 -9.45 -1.70 5.91
CA ILE A 109 -8.08 -1.24 6.02
C ILE A 109 -7.35 -2.09 7.03
N GLU A 110 -6.23 -2.71 6.63
CA GLU A 110 -5.53 -3.70 7.44
C GLU A 110 -4.02 -3.52 7.44
N GLY A 111 -3.36 -4.28 8.30
CA GLY A 111 -1.91 -4.31 8.39
C GLY A 111 -1.34 -3.13 9.17
N HIS A 112 -0.07 -2.85 8.96
CA HIS A 112 0.63 -1.76 9.62
C HIS A 112 -0.03 -0.42 9.28
N ALA A 113 -0.46 0.32 10.30
CA ALA A 113 -1.33 1.49 10.13
C ALA A 113 -0.70 2.59 9.28
N VAL A 114 0.57 2.92 9.51
CA VAL A 114 1.27 3.95 8.71
C VAL A 114 1.42 3.52 7.25
N ARG A 115 1.76 2.26 6.99
CA ARG A 115 1.86 1.75 5.61
C ARG A 115 0.51 1.79 4.90
N ALA A 116 -0.55 1.37 5.58
CA ALA A 116 -1.89 1.35 5.03
C ALA A 116 -2.40 2.75 4.70
N THR A 117 -2.18 3.72 5.61
CA THR A 117 -2.58 5.10 5.36
C THR A 117 -1.78 5.75 4.24
N LEU A 118 -0.46 5.52 4.17
CA LEU A 118 0.37 5.99 3.06
C LEU A 118 -0.04 5.36 1.72
N PHE A 119 -0.35 4.07 1.71
CA PHE A 119 -0.86 3.39 0.53
C PHE A 119 -2.20 3.98 0.07
N ALA A 120 -3.15 4.16 1.00
CA ALA A 120 -4.43 4.79 0.70
C ALA A 120 -4.27 6.23 0.20
N THR A 121 -3.30 6.99 0.75
CA THR A 121 -2.97 8.34 0.27
C THR A 121 -2.48 8.32 -1.17
N GLY A 122 -1.55 7.42 -1.51
CA GLY A 122 -1.06 7.24 -2.87
C GLY A 122 -2.17 6.82 -3.84
N ALA A 123 -3.02 5.88 -3.43
CA ALA A 123 -4.16 5.44 -4.23
C ALA A 123 -5.19 6.57 -4.43
N THR A 124 -5.43 7.39 -3.41
CA THR A 124 -6.31 8.56 -3.51
C THR A 124 -5.73 9.62 -4.45
N ALA A 125 -4.43 9.89 -4.35
CA ALA A 125 -3.76 10.82 -5.26
C ALA A 125 -3.88 10.36 -6.74
N ALA A 126 -3.68 9.07 -7.00
CA ALA A 126 -3.88 8.49 -8.34
C ALA A 126 -5.36 8.59 -8.78
N ALA A 127 -6.30 8.31 -7.88
CA ALA A 127 -7.75 8.43 -8.15
C ALA A 127 -8.17 9.84 -8.59
N LEU A 128 -7.58 10.87 -7.99
CA LEU A 128 -7.85 12.27 -8.33
C LEU A 128 -7.36 12.61 -9.75
N GLU A 129 -6.24 12.02 -10.16
CA GLU A 129 -5.64 12.29 -11.46
C GLU A 129 -6.27 11.45 -12.59
N ASN A 130 -6.51 10.17 -12.37
CA ASN A 130 -7.09 9.29 -13.38
C ASN A 130 -8.63 9.33 -13.43
N ARG A 131 -9.26 9.86 -12.36
CA ARG A 131 -10.73 9.94 -12.20
C ARG A 131 -11.44 8.60 -12.36
N SER A 132 -10.76 7.50 -12.05
CA SER A 132 -11.32 6.16 -12.13
C SER A 132 -12.36 5.95 -11.03
N PRO A 133 -13.61 5.61 -11.38
CA PRO A 133 -14.63 5.28 -10.38
C PRO A 133 -14.25 4.09 -9.51
N GLU A 134 -13.48 3.15 -10.04
CA GLU A 134 -13.01 1.97 -9.33
C GLU A 134 -12.02 2.33 -8.23
N TYR A 135 -11.05 3.21 -8.52
CA TYR A 135 -10.14 3.77 -7.51
C TYR A 135 -10.91 4.52 -6.42
N ILE A 136 -11.79 5.43 -6.84
CA ILE A 136 -12.60 6.23 -5.91
C ILE A 136 -13.41 5.33 -4.99
N ALA A 137 -14.09 4.32 -5.53
CA ALA A 137 -14.87 3.38 -4.74
C ALA A 137 -14.01 2.59 -3.76
N ALA A 138 -12.80 2.15 -4.17
CA ALA A 138 -11.89 1.42 -3.31
C ALA A 138 -11.39 2.27 -2.14
N VAL A 139 -10.87 3.47 -2.42
CA VAL A 139 -10.34 4.35 -1.36
C VAL A 139 -11.43 4.85 -0.43
N SER A 140 -12.64 5.16 -0.93
CA SER A 140 -13.78 5.54 -0.10
C SER A 140 -14.18 4.42 0.86
N ARG A 141 -14.26 3.19 0.37
CA ARG A 141 -14.56 2.02 1.20
C ARG A 141 -13.56 1.80 2.33
N LEU A 142 -12.26 1.94 2.04
CA LEU A 142 -11.22 1.83 3.06
C LEU A 142 -11.27 2.98 4.06
N TRP A 143 -11.54 4.20 3.58
CA TRP A 143 -11.74 5.36 4.42
C TRP A 143 -12.91 5.16 5.37
N ASP A 144 -14.08 4.76 4.87
CA ASP A 144 -15.28 4.54 5.67
C ASP A 144 -15.08 3.46 6.74
N ASN A 145 -14.37 2.37 6.41
CA ASN A 145 -14.01 1.36 7.39
C ASN A 145 -13.07 1.93 8.46
N MET A 146 -12.05 2.69 8.06
CA MET A 146 -11.08 3.27 8.98
C MET A 146 -11.75 4.23 9.97
N ILE A 147 -12.44 5.25 9.48
CA ILE A 147 -13.03 6.28 10.34
C ILE A 147 -14.23 5.78 11.15
N GLY A 148 -15.00 4.86 10.58
CA GLY A 148 -16.20 4.36 11.22
C GLY A 148 -15.99 3.26 12.25
N LYS A 149 -14.84 2.55 12.18
CA LYS A 149 -14.68 1.33 12.96
C LYS A 149 -13.29 1.10 13.57
N ARG A 150 -12.23 1.74 13.05
CA ARG A 150 -10.84 1.43 13.42
C ARG A 150 -10.03 2.63 13.86
N MET A 151 -10.65 3.79 13.93
CA MET A 151 -10.03 5.01 14.41
C MET A 151 -10.51 5.31 15.84
N PHE A 152 -9.59 5.67 16.70
CA PHE A 152 -9.91 6.13 18.05
C PHE A 152 -10.56 7.51 18.02
N ILE A 153 -11.30 7.84 19.06
CA ILE A 153 -11.95 9.16 19.23
C ILE A 153 -10.95 10.33 19.14
N THR A 154 -9.69 10.06 19.44
CA THR A 154 -8.57 11.02 19.32
C THR A 154 -8.07 11.21 17.87
N GLY A 155 -8.60 10.45 16.92
CA GLY A 155 -8.14 10.42 15.53
C GLY A 155 -6.94 9.49 15.27
N GLY A 156 -6.41 8.81 16.31
CA GLY A 156 -5.34 7.84 16.15
C GLY A 156 -5.82 6.54 15.52
N VAL A 157 -4.91 5.85 14.84
CA VAL A 157 -5.11 4.51 14.27
C VAL A 157 -3.96 3.59 14.69
N GLY A 158 -4.09 2.28 14.48
CA GLY A 158 -3.03 1.34 14.85
C GLY A 158 -3.18 0.86 16.29
N ALA A 159 -4.28 0.16 16.57
CA ALA A 159 -4.64 -0.29 17.91
C ALA A 159 -3.76 -1.42 18.45
N VAL A 160 -3.15 -2.21 17.57
CA VAL A 160 -2.36 -3.38 17.95
C VAL A 160 -0.90 -2.97 18.13
N HIS A 161 -0.38 -3.08 19.36
CA HIS A 161 1.01 -2.74 19.67
C HIS A 161 2.01 -3.52 18.81
N PHE A 162 1.73 -4.81 18.59
CA PHE A 162 2.60 -5.66 17.81
C PHE A 162 2.44 -5.35 16.32
N ASP A 163 3.54 -5.09 15.63
CA ASP A 163 3.56 -4.68 14.22
C ASP A 163 2.82 -3.36 13.93
N GLU A 164 2.41 -2.60 14.94
CA GLU A 164 1.73 -1.30 14.78
C GLU A 164 0.53 -1.38 13.82
N LYS A 165 -0.23 -2.49 13.94
CA LYS A 165 -1.33 -2.81 13.02
C LYS A 165 -2.66 -2.21 13.42
N PHE A 166 -3.55 -2.10 12.44
CA PHE A 166 -4.97 -1.96 12.72
C PHE A 166 -5.48 -3.16 13.52
N GLY A 167 -6.29 -2.90 14.54
CA GLY A 167 -7.07 -3.92 15.22
C GLY A 167 -8.30 -4.35 14.41
N PRO A 168 -9.07 -5.32 14.91
CA PRO A 168 -10.38 -5.63 14.35
C PRO A 168 -11.34 -4.43 14.46
N ASP A 169 -12.47 -4.52 13.75
CA ASP A 169 -13.51 -3.49 13.83
C ASP A 169 -13.96 -3.31 15.30
N TYR A 170 -14.04 -2.07 15.75
CA TYR A 170 -14.45 -1.68 17.12
C TYR A 170 -13.54 -2.20 18.24
N PHE A 171 -12.25 -2.36 17.96
CA PHE A 171 -11.23 -2.75 18.95
C PHE A 171 -11.07 -1.71 20.06
#